data_b7e309afc82d523ae3a52ce6f3c43795
#
_entry.id   b7e309afc82d523ae3a52ce6f3c43795
#
_cell.length_a   1.000
_cell.length_b   1.000
_cell.length_c   1.000
_cell.angle_alpha   90.00
_cell.angle_beta   90.00
_cell.angle_gamma   90.00
#
_symmetry.space_group_name_H-M   'P 1'
#
loop_
_entity.id
_entity.type
_entity.pdbx_description
1 polymer ?
#
loop_
_entity_poly.entity_id
_entity_poly.type
_entity_poly.pdbx_seq_one_letter_code
_entity_poly.pdbx_strand_id
1 'polypeptide(L)'
;RRYRDFISILIMSLIAKRFENNETPYTAEAISEEHRIPIRLTNQILYQLQEIHLIHEVVTDQKSEDTAYQPSIDINQLNVALLLDRLDTYGSEDFKVDKDEEFSEQWKVLLDSREEYYKKASKVLLKDL
;
A
#
# COMPACT_ATOMS: atom_id res chain seq x y z
N ARG A 1 1.28 2.26 -13.82
CA ARG A 1 0.59 1.60 -12.70
C ARG A 1 1.39 0.46 -12.10
N ARG A 2 1.93 -0.41 -12.94
CA ARG A 2 2.72 -1.56 -12.48
C ARG A 2 3.92 -1.12 -11.63
N TYR A 3 4.59 -0.07 -12.05
CA TYR A 3 5.73 0.49 -11.31
C TYR A 3 5.29 1.09 -9.97
N ARG A 4 4.18 1.80 -9.94
CA ARG A 4 3.65 2.37 -8.70
C ARG A 4 3.21 1.29 -7.72
N ASP A 5 2.59 0.22 -8.20
CA ASP A 5 2.21 -0.91 -7.36
C ASP A 5 3.44 -1.54 -6.74
N PHE A 6 4.50 -1.72 -7.52
CA PHE A 6 5.78 -2.24 -7.03
C PHE A 6 6.37 -1.35 -5.92
N ILE A 7 6.45 -0.05 -6.16
CA ILE A 7 6.99 0.89 -5.17
C ILE A 7 6.11 0.93 -3.91
N SER A 8 4.79 0.85 -4.07
CA SER A 8 3.87 0.80 -2.93
C SER A 8 4.10 -0.44 -2.07
N ILE A 9 4.28 -1.61 -2.70
CA ILE A 9 4.61 -2.84 -2.00
C ILE A 9 5.95 -2.71 -1.27
N LEU A 10 6.95 -2.17 -1.95
CA LEU A 10 8.28 -1.97 -1.37
C LEU A 10 8.21 -1.07 -0.13
N ILE A 11 7.63 0.10 -0.26
CA ILE A 11 7.55 1.06 0.85
C ILE A 11 6.73 0.49 2.01
N MET A 12 5.61 -0.15 1.72
CA MET A 12 4.78 -0.73 2.78
C MET A 12 5.53 -1.85 3.51
N SER A 13 6.29 -2.68 2.79
CA SER A 13 7.10 -3.75 3.40
C SER A 13 8.18 -3.18 4.31
N LEU A 14 8.83 -2.09 3.90
CA LEU A 14 9.86 -1.43 4.71
C LEU A 14 9.28 -0.89 6.02
N ILE A 15 8.12 -0.24 5.94
CA ILE A 15 7.43 0.31 7.11
C ILE A 15 7.01 -0.83 8.05
N ALA A 16 6.43 -1.90 7.53
CA ALA A 16 5.97 -3.04 8.32
C ALA A 16 7.13 -3.74 9.02
N LYS A 17 8.25 -3.93 8.33
CA LYS A 17 9.44 -4.57 8.91
C LYS A 17 10.05 -3.76 10.05
N ARG A 18 10.16 -2.46 9.88
CA ARG A 18 10.66 -1.60 10.96
C ARG A 18 9.80 -1.70 12.19
N PHE A 19 8.50 -1.72 12.00
CA PHE A 19 7.56 -1.86 13.11
C PHE A 19 7.69 -3.24 13.79
N GLU A 20 7.80 -4.30 13.02
CA GLU A 20 7.99 -5.66 13.55
C GLU A 20 9.27 -5.77 14.38
N ASN A 21 10.34 -5.16 13.89
CA ASN A 21 11.66 -5.23 14.54
C ASN A 21 11.84 -4.17 15.63
N ASN A 22 10.80 -3.42 15.93
CA ASN A 22 10.83 -2.37 16.95
C ASN A 22 11.92 -1.31 16.69
N GLU A 23 12.19 -1.05 15.43
CA GLU A 23 13.14 -0.03 15.01
C GLU A 23 12.46 1.34 14.89
N THR A 24 13.28 2.40 14.82
CA THR A 24 12.76 3.75 14.62
C THR A 24 11.94 3.84 13.33
N PRO A 25 10.71 4.38 13.37
CA PRO A 25 9.87 4.49 12.18
C PRO A 25 10.54 5.27 11.05
N TYR A 26 10.29 4.87 9.82
CA TYR A 26 10.82 5.53 8.64
C TYR A 26 10.23 6.92 8.42
N THR A 27 11.10 7.88 8.09
CA THR A 27 10.70 9.14 7.47
C THR A 27 10.72 8.99 5.94
N ALA A 28 10.08 9.90 5.24
CA ALA A 28 10.12 9.92 3.77
C ALA A 28 11.56 10.06 3.26
N GLU A 29 12.33 10.93 3.89
CA GLU A 29 13.72 11.19 3.52
C GLU A 29 14.58 9.95 3.67
N ALA A 30 14.42 9.19 4.75
CA ALA A 30 15.17 7.97 4.99
C ALA A 30 14.85 6.90 3.94
N ILE A 31 13.57 6.71 3.60
CA ILE A 31 13.17 5.78 2.54
C ILE A 31 13.79 6.18 1.21
N SER A 32 13.66 7.46 0.87
CA SER A 32 14.19 7.99 -0.40
C SER A 32 15.69 7.79 -0.52
N GLU A 33 16.44 8.14 0.51
CA GLU A 33 17.90 8.08 0.49
C GLU A 33 18.42 6.64 0.50
N GLU A 34 17.88 5.80 1.37
CA GLU A 34 18.35 4.42 1.52
C GLU A 34 18.08 3.56 0.29
N HIS A 35 16.94 3.79 -0.36
CA HIS A 35 16.48 2.94 -1.46
C HIS A 35 16.51 3.63 -2.82
N ARG A 36 17.07 4.84 -2.88
CA ARG A 36 17.23 5.63 -4.12
C ARG A 36 15.92 5.81 -4.87
N ILE A 37 14.86 6.07 -4.13
CA ILE A 37 13.55 6.41 -4.69
C ILE A 37 13.44 7.93 -4.71
N PRO A 38 13.04 8.56 -5.82
CA PRO A 38 12.88 10.01 -5.84
C PRO A 38 11.96 10.47 -4.70
N ILE A 39 12.35 11.50 -3.99
CA ILE A 39 11.59 11.99 -2.83
C ILE A 39 10.14 12.35 -3.20
N ARG A 40 9.94 12.90 -4.38
CA ARG A 40 8.62 13.25 -4.86
C ARG A 40 7.72 12.03 -4.97
N LEU A 41 8.23 10.94 -5.55
CA LEU A 41 7.49 9.69 -5.66
C LEU A 41 7.25 9.07 -4.28
N THR A 42 8.27 9.07 -3.43
CA THR A 42 8.15 8.59 -2.05
C THR A 42 6.99 9.29 -1.33
N ASN A 43 6.95 10.61 -1.39
CA ASN A 43 5.90 11.39 -0.76
C ASN A 43 4.51 11.08 -1.35
N GLN A 44 4.42 10.91 -2.66
CA GLN A 44 3.16 10.55 -3.31
C GLN A 44 2.65 9.19 -2.85
N ILE A 45 3.53 8.21 -2.76
CA ILE A 45 3.15 6.86 -2.31
C ILE A 45 2.74 6.88 -0.84
N LEU A 46 3.51 7.56 0.02
CA LEU A 46 3.15 7.68 1.43
C LEU A 46 1.80 8.36 1.61
N TYR A 47 1.53 9.40 0.86
CA TYR A 47 0.23 10.07 0.88
C TYR A 47 -0.91 9.09 0.52
N GLN A 48 -0.74 8.31 -0.56
CA GLN A 48 -1.72 7.31 -0.95
C GLN A 48 -1.94 6.26 0.13
N LEU A 49 -0.86 5.76 0.74
CA LEU A 49 -0.95 4.75 1.78
C LEU A 49 -1.70 5.28 3.01
N GLN A 50 -1.57 6.57 3.33
CA GLN A 50 -2.36 7.20 4.37
C GLN A 50 -3.84 7.31 3.99
N GLU A 51 -4.11 7.73 2.75
CA GLU A 51 -5.49 7.87 2.26
C GLU A 51 -6.26 6.56 2.28
N ILE A 52 -5.60 5.44 2.05
CA ILE A 52 -6.21 4.12 2.12
C ILE A 52 -6.10 3.48 3.52
N HIS A 53 -5.67 4.26 4.51
CA HIS A 53 -5.63 3.90 5.93
C HIS A 53 -4.74 2.70 6.26
N LEU A 54 -3.63 2.55 5.55
CA LEU A 54 -2.65 1.49 5.85
C LEU A 54 -1.50 2.00 6.70
N ILE A 55 -1.23 3.28 6.70
CA ILE A 55 -0.21 3.91 7.55
C ILE A 55 -0.75 5.19 8.19
N HIS A 56 -0.09 5.62 9.24
CA HIS A 56 -0.36 6.92 9.88
C HIS A 56 0.95 7.57 10.27
N GLU A 57 0.89 8.89 10.41
CA GLU A 57 2.03 9.70 10.79
C GLU A 57 2.28 9.60 12.29
N VAL A 58 3.56 9.55 12.67
CA VAL A 58 3.99 9.59 14.07
C VAL A 58 5.16 10.57 14.21
N VAL A 59 5.29 11.18 15.38
CA VAL A 59 6.44 12.02 15.72
C VAL A 59 7.39 11.18 16.56
N THR A 60 8.61 10.98 16.09
CA THR A 60 9.58 10.09 16.73
C THR A 60 10.49 10.80 17.73
N ASP A 61 10.66 12.12 17.56
CA ASP A 61 11.49 12.93 18.44
C ASP A 61 10.84 14.31 18.59
N GLN A 62 10.68 14.75 19.84
CA GLN A 62 10.09 16.06 20.12
C GLN A 62 10.95 17.23 19.62
N LYS A 63 12.23 16.98 19.34
CA LYS A 63 13.17 18.01 18.86
C LYS A 63 13.24 18.08 17.34
N SER A 64 12.90 17.00 16.64
CA SER A 64 12.83 16.98 15.18
C SER A 64 11.35 17.07 14.78
N GLU A 65 11.04 17.94 13.86
CA GLU A 65 9.71 18.06 13.28
C GLU A 65 9.49 17.02 12.18
N ASP A 66 10.37 16.02 12.08
CA ASP A 66 10.32 15.02 11.04
C ASP A 66 9.14 14.06 11.26
N THR A 67 8.33 13.96 10.24
CA THR A 67 7.22 13.01 10.22
C THR A 67 7.71 11.63 9.84
N ALA A 68 7.38 10.65 10.66
CA ALA A 68 7.63 9.24 10.36
C ALA A 68 6.32 8.49 10.22
N TYR A 69 6.38 7.23 9.83
CA TYR A 69 5.20 6.45 9.47
C TYR A 69 5.20 5.09 10.12
N GLN A 70 4.03 4.67 10.59
CA GLN A 70 3.81 3.34 11.14
C GLN A 70 2.58 2.70 10.53
N PRO A 71 2.50 1.35 10.52
CA PRO A 71 1.30 0.66 10.03
C PRO A 71 0.07 1.00 10.87
N SER A 72 -1.06 1.17 10.23
CA SER A 72 -2.36 1.40 10.89
C SER A 72 -3.16 0.13 11.08
N ILE A 73 -2.65 -1.00 10.61
CA ILE A 73 -3.30 -2.32 10.66
C ILE A 73 -2.31 -3.30 11.26
N ASP A 74 -2.83 -4.30 11.96
CA ASP A 74 -2.02 -5.42 12.46
C ASP A 74 -1.17 -5.99 11.33
N ILE A 75 0.15 -5.98 11.51
CA ILE A 75 1.10 -6.44 10.48
C ILE A 75 0.96 -7.94 10.19
N ASN A 76 0.32 -8.69 11.05
CA ASN A 76 0.01 -10.11 10.81
C ASN A 76 -1.20 -10.29 9.89
N GLN A 77 -1.95 -9.23 9.64
CA GLN A 77 -3.09 -9.22 8.72
C GLN A 77 -2.82 -8.38 7.47
N LEU A 78 -1.73 -7.64 7.46
CA LEU A 78 -1.35 -6.76 6.35
C LEU A 78 -0.66 -7.58 5.27
N ASN A 79 -1.41 -7.99 4.27
CA ASN A 79 -0.92 -8.79 3.14
C ASN A 79 -0.97 -8.01 1.83
N VAL A 80 -0.35 -8.58 0.80
CA VAL A 80 -0.27 -7.94 -0.52
C VAL A 80 -1.66 -7.74 -1.14
N ALA A 81 -2.57 -8.69 -0.93
CA ALA A 81 -3.94 -8.58 -1.46
C ALA A 81 -4.68 -7.36 -0.91
N LEU A 82 -4.58 -7.15 0.40
CA LEU A 82 -5.21 -6.01 1.06
C LEU A 82 -4.69 -4.69 0.50
N LEU A 83 -3.37 -4.58 0.35
CA LEU A 83 -2.74 -3.38 -0.21
C LEU A 83 -3.22 -3.11 -1.63
N LEU A 84 -3.14 -4.12 -2.50
CA LEU A 84 -3.52 -3.95 -3.91
C LEU A 84 -5.02 -3.67 -4.06
N ASP A 85 -5.86 -4.32 -3.27
CA ASP A 85 -7.30 -4.08 -3.29
C ASP A 85 -7.62 -2.62 -2.94
N ARG A 86 -7.03 -2.11 -1.87
CA ARG A 86 -7.25 -0.72 -1.47
C ARG A 86 -6.69 0.28 -2.48
N LEU A 87 -5.53 -0.02 -3.09
CA LEU A 87 -4.98 0.82 -4.15
C LEU A 87 -5.88 0.83 -5.38
N ASP A 88 -6.46 -0.31 -5.75
CA ASP A 88 -7.33 -0.43 -6.90
C ASP A 88 -8.63 0.36 -6.73
N THR A 89 -9.13 0.46 -5.51
CA THR A 89 -10.35 1.21 -5.21
C THR A 89 -10.09 2.70 -4.96
N TYR A 90 -8.83 3.07 -4.73
CA TYR A 90 -8.44 4.45 -4.49
C TYR A 90 -8.58 5.28 -5.76
N GLY A 91 -9.29 6.40 -5.64
CA GLY A 91 -9.51 7.27 -6.78
C GLY A 91 -10.42 6.69 -7.85
N SER A 92 -11.16 5.61 -7.54
CA SER A 92 -12.14 5.07 -8.48
C SER A 92 -13.20 6.12 -8.78
N GLU A 93 -13.35 6.45 -10.07
CA GLU A 93 -14.39 7.35 -10.52
C GLU A 93 -15.75 6.63 -10.52
N ASP A 94 -16.80 7.40 -10.28
CA ASP A 94 -18.17 6.90 -10.39
C ASP A 94 -18.51 6.60 -11.86
N PHE A 95 -17.89 5.59 -12.40
CA PHE A 95 -18.17 5.13 -13.75
C PHE A 95 -19.36 4.18 -13.69
N LYS A 96 -20.50 4.66 -14.15
CA LYS A 96 -21.70 3.84 -14.24
C LYS A 96 -21.74 3.12 -15.58
N VAL A 97 -21.07 1.97 -15.64
CA VAL A 97 -21.21 1.04 -16.74
C VAL A 97 -22.17 -0.05 -16.29
N ASP A 98 -23.05 -0.47 -17.17
CA ASP A 98 -23.99 -1.55 -16.87
C ASP A 98 -23.24 -2.87 -16.77
N LYS A 99 -22.92 -3.27 -15.53
CA LYS A 99 -22.16 -4.47 -15.21
C LYS A 99 -23.04 -5.71 -15.19
N ASP A 100 -24.33 -5.55 -14.92
CA ASP A 100 -25.24 -6.64 -14.59
C ASP A 100 -26.01 -7.17 -15.80
N GLU A 101 -26.16 -6.36 -16.85
CA GLU A 101 -26.92 -6.75 -18.05
C GLU A 101 -26.04 -6.81 -19.28
N GLU A 102 -25.52 -5.67 -19.72
CA GLU A 102 -24.81 -5.54 -20.99
C GLU A 102 -23.38 -6.13 -20.96
N PHE A 103 -22.69 -5.96 -19.81
CA PHE A 103 -21.27 -6.34 -19.68
C PHE A 103 -21.04 -7.42 -18.63
N SER A 104 -22.04 -8.24 -18.34
CA SER A 104 -21.96 -9.24 -17.27
C SER A 104 -20.86 -10.28 -17.47
N GLU A 105 -20.64 -10.73 -18.72
CA GLU A 105 -19.60 -11.71 -19.03
C GLU A 105 -18.20 -11.14 -18.81
N GLN A 106 -17.95 -9.93 -19.33
CA GLN A 106 -16.66 -9.26 -19.19
C GLN A 106 -16.36 -8.97 -17.72
N TRP A 107 -17.37 -8.53 -17.00
CA TRP A 107 -17.23 -8.26 -15.57
C TRP A 107 -16.93 -9.52 -14.77
N LYS A 108 -17.62 -10.62 -15.11
CA LYS A 108 -17.38 -11.92 -14.47
C LYS A 108 -15.97 -12.43 -14.68
N VAL A 109 -15.47 -12.35 -15.93
CA VAL A 109 -14.09 -12.75 -16.25
C VAL A 109 -13.09 -11.95 -15.45
N LEU A 110 -13.28 -10.64 -15.34
CA LEU A 110 -12.42 -9.78 -14.55
C LEU A 110 -12.43 -10.19 -13.08
N LEU A 111 -13.60 -10.41 -12.50
CA LEU A 111 -13.74 -10.79 -11.10
C LEU A 111 -13.09 -12.14 -10.81
N ASP A 112 -13.31 -13.14 -11.69
CA ASP A 112 -12.75 -14.46 -11.51
C ASP A 112 -11.21 -14.43 -11.60
N SER A 113 -10.66 -13.65 -12.53
CA SER A 113 -9.21 -13.48 -12.68
C SER A 113 -8.60 -12.80 -11.46
N ARG A 114 -9.27 -11.77 -10.94
CA ARG A 114 -8.82 -11.06 -9.74
C ARG A 114 -8.90 -11.92 -8.50
N GLU A 115 -9.92 -12.74 -8.39
CA GLU A 115 -10.08 -13.64 -7.24
C GLU A 115 -8.88 -14.58 -7.10
N GLU A 116 -8.43 -15.20 -8.21
CA GLU A 116 -7.24 -16.04 -8.19
C GLU A 116 -5.98 -15.27 -7.82
N TYR A 117 -5.82 -14.09 -8.39
CA TYR A 117 -4.70 -13.22 -8.09
C TYR A 117 -4.65 -12.86 -6.62
N TYR A 118 -5.76 -12.41 -6.05
CA TYR A 118 -5.85 -12.03 -4.63
C TYR A 118 -5.67 -13.24 -3.71
N LYS A 119 -6.10 -14.40 -4.13
CA LYS A 119 -5.94 -15.64 -3.37
C LYS A 119 -4.46 -15.96 -3.14
N LYS A 120 -3.62 -15.78 -4.15
CA LYS A 120 -2.17 -15.93 -4.02
C LYS A 120 -1.57 -14.79 -3.18
N ALA A 121 -1.96 -13.55 -3.48
CA ALA A 121 -1.43 -12.36 -2.82
C ALA A 121 -1.80 -12.29 -1.33
N SER A 122 -2.93 -12.89 -0.92
CA SER A 122 -3.36 -12.91 0.47
C SER A 122 -2.46 -13.75 1.38
N LYS A 123 -1.65 -14.63 0.80
CA LYS A 123 -0.72 -15.48 1.54
C LYS A 123 0.62 -14.81 1.83
N VAL A 124 0.85 -13.63 1.25
CA VAL A 124 2.13 -12.92 1.38
C VAL A 124 1.93 -11.73 2.31
N LEU A 125 2.53 -11.79 3.49
CA LEU A 125 2.54 -10.67 4.41
C LEU A 125 3.63 -9.67 4.01
N LEU A 126 3.30 -8.39 4.08
CA LEU A 126 4.24 -7.33 3.72
C LEU A 126 5.46 -7.30 4.65
N LYS A 127 5.28 -7.66 5.91
CA LYS A 127 6.38 -7.74 6.86
C LYS A 127 7.42 -8.81 6.52
N ASP A 128 7.05 -9.80 5.70
CA ASP A 128 7.92 -10.92 5.31
C ASP A 128 8.67 -10.66 4.00
N LEU A 129 8.39 -9.56 3.34
CA LEU A 129 9.07 -9.18 2.10
C LEU A 129 10.39 -8.38 2.36
#